data_d4a040c6cd85a288c28e633e226c0b4d
#
_entry.id   d4a040c6cd85a288c28e633e226c0b4d
#
_cell.length_a   1.000
_cell.length_b   1.000
_cell.length_c   1.000
_cell.angle_alpha   90.00
_cell.angle_beta   90.00
_cell.angle_gamma   90.00
#
_symmetry.space_group_name_H-M   'P 1'
#
loop_
_entity.id
_entity.type
_entity.pdbx_description
1 polymer ?
#
loop_
_entity_poly.entity_id
_entity_poly.type
_entity_poly.pdbx_seq_one_letter_code
_entity_poly.pdbx_strand_id
1 'polypeptide(L)'
;TYATGVQAIIVKEGSDIASVDDLFAEGASHKIGVQTGTTGDLYTTDDIEGAGLGTVERFQKGADAVLALTQGKIDCVVIDNNPAKSFVAANEGLKILDTEYAVEDYAICLPKDSPLTEKINTALAELTADGTIQKIIDKYISAE
;
A
#
# COMPACT_ATOMS: atom_id res chain seq x y z
N THR A 1 15.99 4.29 -8.23
CA THR A 1 14.81 3.42 -8.03
C THR A 1 15.18 1.98 -8.37
N TYR A 2 14.78 1.03 -7.55
CA TYR A 2 14.98 -0.40 -7.82
C TYR A 2 13.68 -1.20 -7.72
N ALA A 3 12.64 -0.63 -7.16
CA ALA A 3 11.31 -1.19 -7.09
C ALA A 3 10.27 -0.06 -7.01
N THR A 4 9.06 -0.35 -7.41
CA THR A 4 7.91 0.55 -7.28
C THR A 4 6.91 -0.12 -6.35
N GLY A 5 6.49 0.58 -5.31
CA GLY A 5 5.39 0.22 -4.43
C GLY A 5 4.11 0.91 -4.85
N VAL A 6 3.00 0.24 -4.66
CA VAL A 6 1.67 0.78 -4.92
C VAL A 6 0.84 0.59 -3.66
N GLN A 7 0.31 1.68 -3.12
CA GLN A 7 -0.67 1.62 -2.04
C GLN A 7 -2.05 1.36 -2.66
N ALA A 8 -2.57 0.17 -2.40
CA ALA A 8 -3.86 -0.28 -2.92
C ALA A 8 -4.97 -0.09 -1.87
N ILE A 9 -6.21 -0.04 -2.33
CA ILE A 9 -7.39 0.08 -1.48
C ILE A 9 -8.18 -1.22 -1.57
N ILE A 10 -8.35 -1.90 -0.43
CA ILE A 10 -9.22 -3.09 -0.33
C ILE A 10 -10.56 -2.66 0.23
N VAL A 11 -11.63 -3.08 -0.41
CA VAL A 11 -13.01 -2.87 0.03
C VAL A 11 -13.79 -4.18 0.01
N LYS A 12 -14.95 -4.21 0.66
CA LYS A 12 -15.91 -5.30 0.49
C LYS A 12 -16.58 -5.19 -0.87
N GLU A 13 -16.94 -6.32 -1.46
CA GLU A 13 -17.85 -6.32 -2.62
C GLU A 13 -19.16 -5.63 -2.23
N GLY A 14 -19.67 -4.76 -3.11
CA GLY A 14 -20.85 -3.96 -2.84
C GLY A 14 -20.61 -2.72 -1.95
N SER A 15 -19.34 -2.39 -1.64
CA SER A 15 -19.00 -1.12 -1.00
C SER A 15 -19.42 0.07 -1.87
N ASP A 16 -19.80 1.17 -1.22
CA ASP A 16 -20.05 2.47 -1.86
C ASP A 16 -18.74 3.20 -2.24
N ILE A 17 -17.60 2.77 -1.70
CA ILE A 17 -16.28 3.24 -2.14
C ILE A 17 -15.94 2.53 -3.45
N ALA A 18 -16.01 3.25 -4.57
CA ALA A 18 -15.76 2.73 -5.91
C ALA A 18 -14.39 3.14 -6.47
N SER A 19 -13.84 4.24 -5.98
CA SER A 19 -12.55 4.79 -6.39
C SER A 19 -11.83 5.49 -5.24
N VAL A 20 -10.56 5.83 -5.44
CA VAL A 20 -9.80 6.64 -4.47
C VAL A 20 -10.44 8.00 -4.24
N ASP A 21 -11.10 8.58 -5.24
CA ASP A 21 -11.74 9.90 -5.14
C ASP A 21 -12.86 9.94 -4.10
N ASP A 22 -13.51 8.80 -3.84
CA ASP A 22 -14.56 8.72 -2.82
C ASP A 22 -14.02 8.94 -1.40
N LEU A 23 -12.74 8.63 -1.16
CA LEU A 23 -12.08 8.90 0.12
C LEU A 23 -11.80 10.39 0.33
N PHE A 24 -11.66 11.16 -0.76
CA PHE A 24 -11.38 12.59 -0.75
C PHE A 24 -12.62 13.46 -0.97
N ALA A 25 -13.79 12.85 -1.17
CA ALA A 25 -15.03 13.58 -1.43
C ALA A 25 -15.40 14.47 -0.25
N GLU A 26 -15.97 15.65 -0.52
CA GLU A 26 -16.48 16.54 0.50
C GLU A 26 -17.59 15.86 1.30
N GLY A 27 -17.43 15.81 2.62
CA GLY A 27 -18.33 15.11 3.53
C GLY A 27 -18.10 13.60 3.61
N ALA A 28 -17.05 13.07 2.98
CA ALA A 28 -16.60 11.70 3.24
C ALA A 28 -16.29 11.54 4.75
N SER A 29 -16.59 10.38 5.29
CA SER A 29 -16.35 10.07 6.70
C SER A 29 -15.99 8.60 6.91
N HIS A 30 -15.27 8.04 5.93
CA HIS A 30 -14.88 6.64 5.94
C HIS A 30 -13.86 6.31 7.02
N LYS A 31 -13.95 5.09 7.55
CA LYS A 31 -12.97 4.50 8.48
C LYS A 31 -11.99 3.67 7.68
N ILE A 32 -10.74 4.11 7.65
CA ILE A 32 -9.68 3.49 6.87
C ILE A 32 -8.76 2.70 7.79
N GLY A 33 -8.62 1.40 7.54
CA GLY A 33 -7.66 0.56 8.26
C GLY A 33 -6.29 0.59 7.59
N VAL A 34 -5.23 0.68 8.40
CA VAL A 34 -3.85 0.67 7.95
C VAL A 34 -2.98 -0.16 8.87
N GLN A 35 -1.83 -0.62 8.38
CA GLN A 35 -0.80 -1.18 9.25
C GLN A 35 0.05 -0.05 9.81
N THR A 36 0.21 -0.03 11.13
CA THR A 36 0.95 1.01 11.88
C THR A 36 2.37 1.21 11.32
N GLY A 37 2.73 2.46 11.07
CA GLY A 37 4.08 2.87 10.68
C GLY A 37 4.45 2.55 9.23
N THR A 38 3.50 2.13 8.39
CA THR A 38 3.69 1.95 6.96
C THR A 38 3.45 3.24 6.20
N THR A 39 3.79 3.27 4.92
CA THR A 39 3.51 4.41 4.03
C THR A 39 2.00 4.66 3.91
N GLY A 40 1.20 3.60 3.88
CA GLY A 40 -0.27 3.73 3.90
C GLY A 40 -0.79 4.45 5.15
N ASP A 41 -0.20 4.19 6.33
CA ASP A 41 -0.52 4.92 7.58
C ASP A 41 -0.13 6.40 7.47
N LEU A 42 1.09 6.71 7.00
CA LEU A 42 1.57 8.09 6.90
C LEU A 42 0.70 8.91 5.94
N TYR A 43 0.43 8.41 4.74
CA TYR A 43 -0.36 9.12 3.75
C TYR A 43 -1.82 9.33 4.19
N THR A 44 -2.49 8.27 4.65
CA THR A 44 -3.88 8.40 5.09
C THR A 44 -4.04 9.29 6.33
N THR A 45 -3.02 9.33 7.20
CA THR A 45 -2.99 10.26 8.33
C THR A 45 -2.95 11.70 7.86
N ASP A 46 -2.05 12.02 6.94
CA ASP A 46 -1.90 13.39 6.44
C ASP A 46 -3.04 13.82 5.53
N ASP A 47 -3.42 12.96 4.59
CA ASP A 47 -4.34 13.30 3.51
C ASP A 47 -5.83 13.23 3.93
N ILE A 48 -6.18 12.27 4.81
CA ILE A 48 -7.58 12.01 5.18
C ILE A 48 -7.85 12.47 6.61
N GLU A 49 -7.13 11.95 7.60
CA GLU A 49 -7.37 12.28 9.01
C GLU A 49 -7.03 13.75 9.30
N GLY A 50 -5.87 14.22 8.80
CA GLY A 50 -5.43 15.61 8.93
C GLY A 50 -6.34 16.60 8.19
N ALA A 51 -6.95 16.19 7.08
CA ALA A 51 -7.90 17.00 6.33
C ALA A 51 -9.36 16.91 6.87
N GLY A 52 -9.62 16.06 7.87
CA GLY A 52 -10.96 15.88 8.44
C GLY A 52 -11.94 15.15 7.53
N LEU A 53 -11.45 14.38 6.56
CA LEU A 53 -12.26 13.64 5.58
C LEU A 53 -12.64 12.23 6.04
N GLY A 54 -12.05 11.74 7.12
CA GLY A 54 -12.33 10.41 7.67
C GLY A 54 -11.50 10.12 8.91
N THR A 55 -11.48 8.86 9.33
CA THR A 55 -10.69 8.38 10.47
C THR A 55 -9.76 7.26 10.05
N VAL A 56 -8.57 7.20 10.64
CA VAL A 56 -7.55 6.17 10.36
C VAL A 56 -7.43 5.25 11.58
N GLU A 57 -7.78 3.98 11.40
CA GLU A 57 -7.62 2.93 12.41
C GLU A 57 -6.35 2.12 12.15
N ARG A 58 -5.46 2.11 13.13
CA ARG A 58 -4.13 1.53 13.02
C ARG A 58 -4.07 0.14 13.64
N PHE A 59 -3.59 -0.82 12.87
CA PHE A 59 -3.44 -2.21 13.27
C PHE A 59 -1.96 -2.60 13.27
N GLN A 60 -1.55 -3.51 14.16
CA GLN A 60 -0.17 -3.99 14.20
C GLN A 60 0.17 -4.85 12.97
N LYS A 61 -0.82 -5.55 12.42
CA LYS A 61 -0.69 -6.41 11.22
C LYS A 61 -1.74 -6.05 10.20
N GLY A 62 -1.38 -6.13 8.91
CA GLY A 62 -2.32 -5.96 7.81
C GLY A 62 -3.48 -6.96 7.87
N ALA A 63 -3.23 -8.20 8.29
CA ALA A 63 -4.27 -9.21 8.48
C ALA A 63 -5.36 -8.79 9.48
N ASP A 64 -4.99 -8.08 10.55
CA ASP A 64 -5.96 -7.59 11.55
C ASP A 64 -6.84 -6.48 10.97
N ALA A 65 -6.27 -5.61 10.12
CA ALA A 65 -7.05 -4.60 9.37
C ALA A 65 -8.04 -5.27 8.41
N VAL A 66 -7.60 -6.28 7.66
CA VAL A 66 -8.46 -7.04 6.75
C VAL A 66 -9.57 -7.77 7.51
N LEU A 67 -9.29 -8.35 8.68
CA LEU A 67 -10.30 -8.96 9.53
C LEU A 67 -11.32 -7.92 10.02
N ALA A 68 -10.88 -6.72 10.41
CA ALA A 68 -11.78 -5.63 10.80
C ALA A 68 -12.68 -5.19 9.64
N LEU A 69 -12.14 -5.16 8.40
CA LEU A 69 -12.92 -4.89 7.19
C LEU A 69 -13.99 -5.96 6.94
N THR A 70 -13.63 -7.23 7.01
CA THR A 70 -14.61 -8.34 6.83
C THR A 70 -15.72 -8.29 7.86
N GLN A 71 -15.42 -7.87 9.10
CA GLN A 71 -16.37 -7.70 10.19
C GLN A 71 -17.21 -6.40 10.09
N GLY A 72 -16.94 -5.55 9.11
CA GLY A 72 -17.64 -4.28 8.92
C GLY A 72 -17.35 -3.22 9.99
N LYS A 73 -16.19 -3.31 10.66
CA LYS A 73 -15.73 -2.32 11.65
C LYS A 73 -15.09 -1.10 11.01
N ILE A 74 -14.52 -1.29 9.82
CA ILE A 74 -13.92 -0.26 8.97
C ILE A 74 -14.47 -0.40 7.55
N ASP A 75 -14.30 0.62 6.72
CA ASP A 75 -14.90 0.71 5.39
C ASP A 75 -13.94 0.27 4.29
N CYS A 76 -12.64 0.48 4.48
CA CYS A 76 -11.59 0.02 3.56
C CYS A 76 -10.25 -0.20 4.28
N VAL A 77 -9.30 -0.83 3.59
CA VAL A 77 -7.90 -0.97 4.02
C VAL A 77 -6.99 -0.37 2.96
N VAL A 78 -6.06 0.49 3.37
CA VAL A 78 -4.97 0.98 2.52
C VAL A 78 -3.70 0.23 2.89
N ILE A 79 -3.13 -0.50 1.93
CA ILE A 79 -1.97 -1.36 2.12
C ILE A 79 -1.23 -1.56 0.80
N ASP A 80 0.04 -1.95 0.85
CA ASP A 80 0.79 -2.31 -0.36
C ASP A 80 0.07 -3.36 -1.21
N ASN A 81 0.14 -3.20 -2.52
CA ASN A 81 -0.60 -4.00 -3.50
C ASN A 81 -0.27 -5.50 -3.46
N ASN A 82 0.97 -5.88 -3.12
CA ASN A 82 1.33 -7.29 -3.07
C ASN A 82 0.66 -8.02 -1.90
N PRO A 83 0.76 -7.54 -0.64
CA PRO A 83 -0.08 -8.07 0.44
C PRO A 83 -1.57 -7.98 0.13
N ALA A 84 -2.06 -6.87 -0.47
CA ALA A 84 -3.47 -6.71 -0.81
C ALA A 84 -4.00 -7.86 -1.69
N LYS A 85 -3.26 -8.22 -2.74
CA LYS A 85 -3.62 -9.34 -3.63
C LYS A 85 -3.78 -10.66 -2.89
N SER A 86 -2.88 -10.95 -1.97
CA SER A 86 -2.95 -12.20 -1.22
C SER A 86 -4.08 -12.20 -0.20
N PHE A 87 -4.33 -11.06 0.46
CA PHE A 87 -5.48 -10.94 1.37
C PHE A 87 -6.80 -11.11 0.64
N VAL A 88 -6.95 -10.50 -0.54
CA VAL A 88 -8.18 -10.65 -1.34
C VAL A 88 -8.33 -12.09 -1.86
N ALA A 89 -7.25 -12.73 -2.28
CA ALA A 89 -7.28 -14.14 -2.69
C ALA A 89 -7.68 -15.10 -1.55
N ALA A 90 -7.34 -14.75 -0.31
CA ALA A 90 -7.63 -15.58 0.88
C ALA A 90 -8.99 -15.26 1.54
N ASN A 91 -9.66 -14.17 1.18
CA ASN A 91 -10.90 -13.72 1.81
C ASN A 91 -11.97 -13.43 0.75
N GLU A 92 -12.94 -14.30 0.62
CA GLU A 92 -14.08 -14.09 -0.28
C GLU A 92 -14.86 -12.82 0.07
N GLY A 93 -15.41 -12.15 -0.94
CA GLY A 93 -16.20 -10.92 -0.77
C GLY A 93 -15.37 -9.65 -0.57
N LEU A 94 -14.06 -9.72 -0.76
CA LEU A 94 -13.17 -8.56 -0.83
C LEU A 94 -12.70 -8.32 -2.27
N LYS A 95 -12.44 -7.07 -2.59
CA LYS A 95 -11.82 -6.66 -3.87
C LYS A 95 -10.83 -5.53 -3.66
N ILE A 96 -9.85 -5.44 -4.56
CA ILE A 96 -8.98 -4.27 -4.67
C ILE A 96 -9.64 -3.31 -5.68
N LEU A 97 -9.63 -2.01 -5.37
CA LEU A 97 -10.09 -0.99 -6.32
C LEU A 97 -9.11 -0.86 -7.49
N ASP A 98 -9.64 -0.50 -8.66
CA ASP A 98 -8.83 -0.26 -9.87
C ASP A 98 -8.00 1.03 -9.76
N THR A 99 -8.36 1.93 -8.83
CA THR A 99 -7.64 3.16 -8.55
C THR A 99 -6.63 2.94 -7.41
N GLU A 100 -5.41 3.38 -7.62
CA GLU A 100 -4.33 3.32 -6.63
C GLU A 100 -4.44 4.49 -5.67
N TYR A 101 -4.12 4.28 -4.38
CA TYR A 101 -4.03 5.36 -3.40
C TYR A 101 -2.77 6.21 -3.64
N ALA A 102 -1.64 5.56 -3.80
CA ALA A 102 -0.36 6.18 -4.10
C ALA A 102 0.58 5.21 -4.84
N VAL A 103 1.45 5.76 -5.66
CA VAL A 103 2.56 5.04 -6.30
C VAL A 103 3.87 5.61 -5.77
N GLU A 104 4.76 4.75 -5.32
CA GLU A 104 6.00 5.10 -4.66
C GLU A 104 7.18 4.41 -5.30
N ASP A 105 8.28 5.13 -5.40
CA ASP A 105 9.54 4.56 -5.84
C ASP A 105 10.46 4.26 -4.66
N TYR A 106 10.97 3.03 -4.61
CA TYR A 106 12.00 2.65 -3.64
C TYR A 106 13.39 2.94 -4.21
N ALA A 107 14.20 3.66 -3.45
CA ALA A 107 15.55 4.04 -3.84
C ALA A 107 16.54 3.87 -2.69
N ILE A 108 17.83 3.71 -3.05
CA ILE A 108 18.93 3.69 -2.09
C ILE A 108 19.47 5.11 -1.96
N CYS A 109 19.51 5.63 -0.74
CA CYS A 109 20.08 6.93 -0.45
C CYS A 109 21.58 6.80 -0.13
N LEU A 110 22.39 7.65 -0.73
CA LEU A 110 23.83 7.75 -0.55
C LEU A 110 24.21 9.20 -0.23
N PRO A 111 25.35 9.45 0.43
CA PRO A 111 25.88 10.79 0.53
C PRO A 111 26.02 11.45 -0.85
N LYS A 112 25.79 12.76 -0.90
CA LYS A 112 25.95 13.53 -2.15
C LYS A 112 27.36 13.31 -2.72
N ASP A 113 27.44 13.12 -4.03
CA ASP A 113 28.67 12.87 -4.77
C ASP A 113 29.42 11.59 -4.35
N SER A 114 28.72 10.60 -3.80
CA SER A 114 29.31 9.32 -3.42
C SER A 114 29.89 8.59 -4.66
N PRO A 115 31.14 8.10 -4.59
CA PRO A 115 31.75 7.33 -5.69
C PRO A 115 31.10 5.96 -5.89
N LEU A 116 30.19 5.55 -5.01
CA LEU A 116 29.44 4.30 -5.12
C LEU A 116 28.17 4.44 -5.96
N THR A 117 27.69 5.64 -6.21
CA THR A 117 26.40 5.87 -6.89
C THR A 117 26.34 5.19 -8.26
N GLU A 118 27.34 5.41 -9.12
CA GLU A 118 27.39 4.80 -10.44
C GLU A 118 27.52 3.28 -10.37
N LYS A 119 28.35 2.76 -9.46
CA LYS A 119 28.56 1.31 -9.28
C LYS A 119 27.29 0.61 -8.83
N ILE A 120 26.56 1.20 -7.87
CA ILE A 120 25.29 0.66 -7.38
C ILE A 120 24.22 0.72 -8.48
N ASN A 121 24.11 1.84 -9.20
CA ASN A 121 23.17 1.96 -10.31
C ASN A 121 23.44 0.92 -11.43
N THR A 122 24.69 0.69 -11.76
CA THR A 122 25.08 -0.33 -12.75
C THR A 122 24.68 -1.73 -12.27
N ALA A 123 25.03 -2.09 -11.03
CA ALA A 123 24.66 -3.38 -10.45
C ALA A 123 23.14 -3.58 -10.37
N LEU A 124 22.38 -2.55 -9.96
CA LEU A 124 20.91 -2.63 -9.93
C LEU A 124 20.32 -2.80 -11.34
N ALA A 125 20.88 -2.14 -12.35
CA ALA A 125 20.42 -2.30 -13.73
C ALA A 125 20.66 -3.73 -14.24
N GLU A 126 21.82 -4.33 -13.95
CA GLU A 126 22.13 -5.72 -14.29
C GLU A 126 21.21 -6.71 -13.58
N LEU A 127 21.01 -6.56 -12.26
CA LEU A 127 20.14 -7.40 -11.44
C LEU A 127 18.64 -7.26 -11.80
N THR A 128 18.26 -6.11 -12.33
CA THR A 128 16.90 -5.91 -12.87
C THR A 128 16.74 -6.62 -14.21
N ALA A 129 17.75 -6.49 -15.09
CA ALA A 129 17.71 -7.08 -16.41
C ALA A 129 17.73 -8.62 -16.39
N ASP A 130 18.43 -9.23 -15.44
CA ASP A 130 18.47 -10.70 -15.26
C ASP A 130 17.30 -11.27 -14.43
N GLY A 131 16.42 -10.41 -13.94
CA GLY A 131 15.24 -10.78 -13.15
C GLY A 131 15.54 -11.12 -11.67
N THR A 132 16.75 -10.87 -11.19
CA THR A 132 17.12 -11.15 -9.78
C THR A 132 16.35 -10.27 -8.82
N ILE A 133 16.19 -8.97 -9.11
CA ILE A 133 15.40 -8.05 -8.29
C ILE A 133 13.95 -8.55 -8.17
N GLN A 134 13.32 -8.94 -9.28
CA GLN A 134 11.95 -9.45 -9.26
C GLN A 134 11.81 -10.71 -8.41
N LYS A 135 12.74 -11.65 -8.51
CA LYS A 135 12.73 -12.87 -7.68
C LYS A 135 12.86 -12.57 -6.18
N ILE A 136 13.61 -11.54 -5.82
CA ILE A 136 13.74 -11.09 -4.43
C ILE A 136 12.43 -10.48 -3.96
N ILE A 137 11.82 -9.60 -4.76
CA ILE A 137 10.51 -9.00 -4.47
C ILE A 137 9.47 -10.11 -4.26
N ASP A 138 9.33 -11.03 -5.19
CA ASP A 138 8.36 -12.13 -5.13
C ASP A 138 8.56 -13.03 -3.90
N LYS A 139 9.80 -13.14 -3.42
CA LYS A 139 10.12 -13.97 -2.25
C LYS A 139 9.81 -13.30 -0.91
N TYR A 140 10.06 -12.00 -0.81
CA TYR A 140 10.04 -11.29 0.48
C TYR A 140 8.90 -10.29 0.64
N ILE A 141 8.24 -9.90 -0.45
CA ILE A 141 7.07 -9.02 -0.46
C ILE A 141 5.84 -9.84 -0.89
N SER A 142 5.73 -11.07 -0.41
CA SER A 142 4.50 -11.84 -0.44
C SER A 142 3.71 -11.56 0.84
N ALA A 143 2.38 -11.61 0.79
CA ALA A 143 1.59 -11.50 2.00
C ALA A 143 1.88 -12.67 2.92
N GLU A 144 2.28 -12.38 4.14
CA GLU A 144 2.24 -13.31 5.25
C GLU A 144 0.87 -13.26 5.93
#